data_8c0b642d068b912f83880ba101dab8b4
#
_entry.id   8c0b642d068b912f83880ba101dab8b4
#
_cell.length_a   1.000
_cell.length_b   1.000
_cell.length_c   1.000
_cell.angle_alpha   90.00
_cell.angle_beta   90.00
_cell.angle_gamma   90.00
#
_symmetry.space_group_name_H-M   'P 1'
#
loop_
_entity.id
_entity.type
_entity.pdbx_description
1 polymer ?
#
loop_
_entity_poly.entity_id
_entity_poly.type
_entity_poly.pdbx_seq_one_letter_code
_entity_poly.pdbx_strand_id
1 'polypeptide(L)'
;MVKINSINGAPSRLCSIDASTNSLAFAIFDNKDLESFGKINFKGKNTYEKIADAAEKSLAFFNYYGVPECIVIEHTVFMNSPKTVADLALVQGAMLGSMSMSGVKTIKSINPIAWQTFIGNGRLTTPEKLAVRNEYPGRSDSWYKTREREVRKQKTIRFVSVQYGRTTQDNDVADAIGIGHYAISNWDKLSS
;
A
#
# COMPACT_ATOMS: atom_id res chain seq x y z
N MET A 1 2.01 3.17 -34.87
CA MET A 1 1.49 2.86 -33.53
C MET A 1 0.94 4.15 -32.92
N VAL A 2 -0.36 4.28 -32.80
CA VAL A 2 -1.01 5.44 -32.17
C VAL A 2 -0.78 5.32 -30.68
N LYS A 3 -0.02 6.24 -30.07
CA LYS A 3 0.01 6.39 -28.61
C LYS A 3 -1.41 6.72 -28.17
N ILE A 4 -2.09 5.79 -27.54
CA ILE A 4 -3.35 6.05 -26.85
C ILE A 4 -2.98 6.99 -25.70
N ASN A 5 -3.33 8.26 -25.85
CA ASN A 5 -3.17 9.27 -24.80
C ASN A 5 -3.78 8.72 -23.50
N SER A 6 -3.03 8.81 -22.40
CA SER A 6 -3.49 8.43 -21.07
C SER A 6 -4.87 9.05 -20.80
N ILE A 7 -5.90 8.24 -20.77
CA ILE A 7 -7.22 8.68 -20.32
C ILE A 7 -7.02 9.09 -18.87
N ASN A 8 -7.22 10.38 -18.54
CA ASN A 8 -7.13 11.01 -17.21
C ASN A 8 -5.74 11.39 -16.68
N GLY A 9 -4.75 11.64 -17.50
CA GLY A 9 -3.46 12.19 -17.02
C GLY A 9 -2.64 11.27 -16.09
N ALA A 10 -3.10 10.06 -15.80
CA ALA A 10 -2.36 9.10 -14.98
C ALA A 10 -1.03 8.70 -15.63
N PRO A 11 0.05 8.50 -14.85
CA PRO A 11 1.34 8.09 -15.39
C PRO A 11 1.22 6.73 -16.10
N SER A 12 2.03 6.52 -17.14
CA SER A 12 2.07 5.24 -17.83
C SER A 12 2.71 4.15 -16.94
N ARG A 13 3.66 4.54 -16.08
CA ARG A 13 4.28 3.62 -15.12
C ARG A 13 4.20 4.17 -13.70
N LEU A 14 3.51 3.44 -12.81
CA LEU A 14 3.25 3.81 -11.43
C LEU A 14 3.72 2.70 -10.50
N CYS A 15 4.37 3.08 -9.39
CA CYS A 15 4.66 2.17 -8.27
C CYS A 15 3.85 2.61 -7.05
N SER A 16 2.99 1.75 -6.55
CA SER A 16 2.29 1.96 -5.28
C SER A 16 2.97 1.22 -4.14
N ILE A 17 2.94 1.82 -2.96
CA ILE A 17 3.68 1.36 -1.79
C ILE A 17 2.78 1.36 -0.56
N ASP A 18 2.78 0.23 0.14
CA ASP A 18 2.40 0.11 1.55
C ASP A 18 3.65 -0.15 2.38
N ALA A 19 4.03 0.80 3.22
CA ALA A 19 5.29 0.78 3.98
C ALA A 19 5.05 0.62 5.47
N SER A 20 5.86 -0.24 6.08
CA SER A 20 5.97 -0.40 7.52
C SER A 20 7.41 -0.10 8.00
N THR A 21 7.65 -0.12 9.31
CA THR A 21 9.01 -0.01 9.86
C THR A 21 9.89 -1.22 9.52
N ASN A 22 9.32 -2.32 9.02
CA ASN A 22 10.02 -3.58 8.80
C ASN A 22 10.00 -4.04 7.34
N SER A 23 9.22 -3.41 6.49
CA SER A 23 9.04 -3.83 5.10
C SER A 23 8.43 -2.76 4.23
N LEU A 24 8.62 -2.94 2.94
CA LEU A 24 7.96 -2.23 1.86
C LEU A 24 7.23 -3.28 1.02
N ALA A 25 5.91 -3.21 0.99
CA ALA A 25 5.12 -3.90 -0.01
C ALA A 25 4.88 -2.97 -1.20
N PHE A 26 4.93 -3.51 -2.41
CA PHE A 26 4.82 -2.72 -3.64
C PHE A 26 3.94 -3.38 -4.68
N ALA A 27 3.39 -2.56 -5.56
CA ALA A 27 2.80 -2.99 -6.80
C ALA A 27 3.19 -2.03 -7.93
N ILE A 28 3.58 -2.58 -9.07
CA ILE A 28 3.96 -1.83 -10.27
C ILE A 28 2.86 -2.00 -11.31
N PHE A 29 2.41 -0.87 -11.81
CA PHE A 29 1.43 -0.79 -12.88
C PHE A 29 2.08 -0.20 -14.12
N ASP A 30 1.86 -0.84 -15.25
CA ASP A 30 2.23 -0.34 -16.57
C ASP A 30 0.97 -0.17 -17.42
N ASN A 31 0.72 1.03 -17.91
CA ASN A 31 -0.48 1.38 -18.69
C ASN A 31 -1.80 0.90 -18.03
N LYS A 32 -1.89 0.99 -16.69
CA LYS A 32 -2.98 0.55 -15.81
C LYS A 32 -3.04 -0.96 -15.53
N ASP A 33 -2.25 -1.77 -16.19
CA ASP A 33 -2.16 -3.21 -15.91
C ASP A 33 -1.22 -3.49 -14.75
N LEU A 34 -1.59 -4.40 -13.87
CA LEU A 34 -0.74 -4.86 -12.78
C LEU A 34 0.38 -5.75 -13.33
N GLU A 35 1.59 -5.19 -13.43
CA GLU A 35 2.76 -5.87 -13.97
C GLU A 35 3.44 -6.77 -12.95
N SER A 36 3.79 -6.18 -11.81
CA SER A 36 4.55 -6.85 -10.75
C SER A 36 4.11 -6.40 -9.37
N PHE A 37 4.29 -7.26 -8.39
CA PHE A 37 4.05 -6.94 -7.00
C PHE A 37 4.89 -7.83 -6.08
N GLY A 38 5.12 -7.38 -4.86
CA GLY A 38 5.90 -8.13 -3.89
C GLY A 38 6.16 -7.37 -2.62
N LYS A 39 7.09 -7.90 -1.82
CA LYS A 39 7.47 -7.32 -0.53
C LYS A 39 8.97 -7.43 -0.31
N ILE A 40 9.55 -6.35 0.18
CA ILE A 40 10.94 -6.26 0.59
C ILE A 40 10.98 -6.11 2.11
N ASN A 41 11.61 -7.04 2.81
CA ASN A 41 11.77 -6.96 4.25
C ASN A 41 13.06 -6.21 4.61
N PHE A 42 12.95 -5.31 5.59
CA PHE A 42 14.08 -4.57 6.13
C PHE A 42 14.68 -5.31 7.32
N LYS A 43 16.01 -5.33 7.37
CA LYS A 43 16.79 -5.96 8.43
C LYS A 43 17.40 -4.89 9.34
N GLY A 44 17.51 -5.19 10.63
CA GLY A 44 18.13 -4.30 11.61
C GLY A 44 17.64 -4.59 13.02
N LYS A 45 18.51 -4.43 14.01
CA LYS A 45 18.20 -4.61 15.44
C LYS A 45 17.50 -3.39 16.04
N ASN A 46 17.66 -2.24 15.40
CA ASN A 46 17.10 -0.95 15.82
C ASN A 46 16.63 -0.16 14.62
N THR A 47 15.95 0.97 14.86
CA THR A 47 15.38 1.83 13.83
C THR A 47 16.44 2.35 12.85
N TYR A 48 17.62 2.73 13.30
CA TYR A 48 18.66 3.30 12.42
C TYR A 48 19.25 2.25 11.47
N GLU A 49 19.46 1.03 11.94
CA GLU A 49 19.89 -0.08 11.08
C GLU A 49 18.82 -0.39 10.02
N LYS A 50 17.52 -0.36 10.40
CA LYS A 50 16.42 -0.54 9.44
C LYS A 50 16.34 0.60 8.42
N ILE A 51 16.63 1.83 8.82
CA ILE A 51 16.71 2.99 7.92
C ILE A 51 17.80 2.76 6.87
N ALA A 52 18.99 2.33 7.29
CA ALA A 52 20.09 2.06 6.37
C ALA A 52 19.76 0.95 5.38
N ASP A 53 19.25 -0.18 5.86
CA ASP A 53 18.83 -1.31 5.02
C ASP A 53 17.65 -0.95 4.08
N ALA A 54 16.69 -0.15 4.56
CA ALA A 54 15.60 0.34 3.74
C ALA A 54 16.08 1.26 2.61
N ALA A 55 17.01 2.17 2.89
CA ALA A 55 17.59 3.07 1.91
C ALA A 55 18.36 2.29 0.83
N GLU A 56 19.23 1.35 1.22
CA GLU A 56 20.00 0.49 0.32
C GLU A 56 19.09 -0.32 -0.60
N LYS A 57 18.11 -1.02 -0.02
CA LYS A 57 17.17 -1.85 -0.78
C LYS A 57 16.27 -1.03 -1.70
N SER A 58 15.90 0.17 -1.30
CA SER A 58 15.10 1.07 -2.13
C SER A 58 15.88 1.58 -3.34
N LEU A 59 17.19 1.83 -3.20
CA LEU A 59 18.06 2.14 -4.34
C LEU A 59 18.17 0.95 -5.30
N ALA A 60 18.42 -0.26 -4.75
CA ALA A 60 18.57 -1.47 -5.54
C ALA A 60 17.26 -1.90 -6.23
N PHE A 61 16.10 -1.55 -5.67
CA PHE A 61 14.79 -1.92 -6.18
C PHE A 61 14.58 -1.50 -7.64
N PHE A 62 14.93 -0.28 -7.98
CA PHE A 62 14.73 0.23 -9.34
C PHE A 62 15.74 -0.28 -10.36
N ASN A 63 16.86 -0.84 -9.92
CA ASN A 63 17.78 -1.55 -10.83
C ASN A 63 17.10 -2.79 -11.41
N TYR A 64 16.18 -3.40 -10.67
CA TYR A 64 15.48 -4.60 -11.08
C TYR A 64 14.15 -4.29 -11.79
N TYR A 65 13.35 -3.39 -11.23
CA TYR A 65 12.00 -3.11 -11.73
C TYR A 65 11.91 -1.91 -12.68
N GLY A 66 12.99 -1.14 -12.84
CA GLY A 66 12.99 0.14 -13.57
C GLY A 66 12.36 1.27 -12.75
N VAL A 67 12.72 2.50 -13.07
CA VAL A 67 12.25 3.71 -12.38
C VAL A 67 10.85 4.07 -12.87
N PRO A 68 9.82 4.15 -11.99
CA PRO A 68 8.48 4.58 -12.37
C PRO A 68 8.43 6.10 -12.56
N GLU A 69 7.45 6.58 -13.30
CA GLU A 69 7.18 8.02 -13.41
C GLU A 69 6.68 8.61 -12.08
N CYS A 70 5.93 7.80 -11.33
CA CYS A 70 5.33 8.22 -10.08
C CYS A 70 5.36 7.10 -9.03
N ILE A 71 5.58 7.49 -7.78
CA ILE A 71 5.31 6.67 -6.60
C ILE A 71 4.04 7.18 -5.93
N VAL A 72 3.19 6.25 -5.50
CA VAL A 72 2.03 6.52 -4.65
C VAL A 72 2.18 5.73 -3.35
N ILE A 73 2.10 6.42 -2.23
CA ILE A 73 2.25 5.81 -0.90
C ILE A 73 1.03 6.12 -0.02
N GLU A 74 0.68 5.17 0.87
CA GLU A 74 -0.35 5.45 1.87
C GLU A 74 0.13 6.54 2.84
N HIS A 75 -0.70 7.55 3.06
CA HIS A 75 -0.42 8.62 4.03
C HIS A 75 -0.39 8.05 5.44
N THR A 76 0.71 8.31 6.16
CA THR A 76 0.84 7.90 7.56
C THR A 76 -0.19 8.64 8.41
N VAL A 77 -1.13 7.90 8.98
CA VAL A 77 -2.11 8.45 9.91
C VAL A 77 -1.61 8.39 11.35
N PHE A 78 -2.09 9.30 12.18
CA PHE A 78 -1.73 9.34 13.59
C PHE A 78 -2.18 8.03 14.26
N MET A 79 -1.22 7.32 14.87
CA MET A 79 -1.47 6.13 15.69
C MET A 79 -1.33 6.47 17.17
N ASN A 80 -1.83 5.57 18.04
CA ASN A 80 -1.77 5.77 19.50
C ASN A 80 -0.34 5.75 20.09
N SER A 81 0.69 5.42 19.29
CA SER A 81 2.09 5.40 19.71
C SER A 81 2.91 6.43 18.91
N PRO A 82 3.25 7.59 19.50
CA PRO A 82 4.10 8.60 18.86
C PRO A 82 5.44 8.02 18.38
N LYS A 83 6.03 7.12 19.16
CA LYS A 83 7.29 6.45 18.78
C LYS A 83 7.15 5.65 17.50
N THR A 84 6.09 4.86 17.38
CA THR A 84 5.85 4.05 16.16
C THR A 84 5.65 4.94 14.94
N VAL A 85 4.94 6.06 15.09
CA VAL A 85 4.74 7.04 14.00
C VAL A 85 6.07 7.68 13.59
N ALA A 86 6.91 8.07 14.55
CA ALA A 86 8.22 8.64 14.29
C ALA A 86 9.14 7.64 13.58
N ASP A 87 9.22 6.40 14.06
CA ASP A 87 10.02 5.33 13.45
C ASP A 87 9.56 5.06 12.01
N LEU A 88 8.25 5.01 11.78
CA LEU A 88 7.68 4.82 10.44
C LEU A 88 8.03 5.98 9.51
N ALA A 89 7.87 7.21 9.98
CA ALA A 89 8.18 8.41 9.19
C ALA A 89 9.67 8.47 8.79
N LEU A 90 10.58 8.08 9.69
CA LEU A 90 12.00 8.01 9.42
C LEU A 90 12.33 6.96 8.34
N VAL A 91 11.77 5.77 8.44
CA VAL A 91 11.97 4.70 7.45
C VAL A 91 11.37 5.08 6.10
N GLN A 92 10.15 5.62 6.07
CA GLN A 92 9.53 6.10 4.85
C GLN A 92 10.33 7.25 4.20
N GLY A 93 10.81 8.20 5.00
CA GLY A 93 11.62 9.31 4.52
C GLY A 93 12.92 8.84 3.86
N ALA A 94 13.64 7.91 4.48
CA ALA A 94 14.85 7.34 3.91
C ALA A 94 14.59 6.59 2.61
N MET A 95 13.55 5.76 2.59
CA MET A 95 13.12 5.00 1.42
C MET A 95 12.74 5.93 0.25
N LEU A 96 11.84 6.88 0.49
CA LEU A 96 11.38 7.82 -0.55
C LEU A 96 12.50 8.74 -1.03
N GLY A 97 13.40 9.18 -0.13
CA GLY A 97 14.59 9.95 -0.48
C GLY A 97 15.50 9.17 -1.42
N SER A 98 15.79 7.91 -1.10
CA SER A 98 16.59 7.02 -1.94
C SER A 98 15.94 6.79 -3.32
N MET A 99 14.63 6.59 -3.36
CA MET A 99 13.87 6.42 -4.59
C MET A 99 13.87 7.69 -5.46
N SER A 100 13.77 8.87 -4.84
CA SER A 100 13.89 10.15 -5.56
C SER A 100 15.27 10.34 -6.16
N MET A 101 16.34 9.95 -5.47
CA MET A 101 17.71 9.96 -6.00
C MET A 101 17.88 9.02 -7.20
N SER A 102 17.08 7.95 -7.29
CA SER A 102 17.06 7.05 -8.46
C SER A 102 16.32 7.61 -9.67
N GLY A 103 15.75 8.82 -9.57
CA GLY A 103 15.12 9.51 -10.69
C GLY A 103 13.60 9.56 -10.69
N VAL A 104 12.92 9.11 -9.63
CA VAL A 104 11.47 9.29 -9.48
C VAL A 104 11.15 10.77 -9.35
N LYS A 105 10.29 11.27 -10.24
CA LYS A 105 9.97 12.70 -10.33
C LYS A 105 8.77 13.11 -9.49
N THR A 106 7.83 12.20 -9.29
CA THR A 106 6.57 12.50 -8.62
C THR A 106 6.30 11.49 -7.51
N ILE A 107 6.00 12.00 -6.32
CA ILE A 107 5.54 11.19 -5.19
C ILE A 107 4.21 11.79 -4.73
N LYS A 108 3.18 10.94 -4.64
CA LYS A 108 1.86 11.33 -4.14
C LYS A 108 1.47 10.46 -2.94
N SER A 109 0.71 11.04 -2.02
CA SER A 109 0.16 10.29 -0.89
C SER A 109 -1.34 10.10 -1.01
N ILE A 110 -1.84 8.99 -0.48
CA ILE A 110 -3.26 8.65 -0.49
C ILE A 110 -3.76 8.42 0.92
N ASN A 111 -4.93 8.98 1.22
CA ASN A 111 -5.61 8.71 2.48
C ASN A 111 -6.10 7.24 2.50
N PRO A 112 -5.77 6.46 3.57
CA PRO A 112 -6.18 5.06 3.67
C PRO A 112 -7.69 4.85 3.58
N ILE A 113 -8.50 5.74 4.14
CA ILE A 113 -9.96 5.62 4.08
C ILE A 113 -10.46 5.72 2.63
N ALA A 114 -9.83 6.57 1.81
CA ALA A 114 -10.26 6.78 0.43
C ALA A 114 -10.10 5.52 -0.41
N TRP A 115 -8.89 4.94 -0.45
CA TRP A 115 -8.65 3.76 -1.25
C TRP A 115 -9.37 2.51 -0.71
N GLN A 116 -9.41 2.33 0.63
CA GLN A 116 -10.10 1.21 1.25
C GLN A 116 -11.60 1.23 0.94
N THR A 117 -12.24 2.39 1.02
CA THR A 117 -13.66 2.53 0.67
C THR A 117 -13.89 2.24 -0.80
N PHE A 118 -13.01 2.72 -1.68
CA PHE A 118 -13.12 2.56 -3.12
C PHE A 118 -13.11 1.09 -3.56
N ILE A 119 -12.25 0.27 -2.96
CA ILE A 119 -12.17 -1.17 -3.27
C ILE A 119 -13.15 -2.03 -2.44
N GLY A 120 -14.07 -1.41 -1.70
CA GLY A 120 -15.05 -2.13 -0.87
C GLY A 120 -14.50 -2.68 0.46
N ASN A 121 -13.31 -2.23 0.88
CA ASN A 121 -12.68 -2.59 2.16
C ASN A 121 -12.83 -1.50 3.23
N GLY A 122 -13.89 -0.70 3.17
CA GLY A 122 -14.23 0.26 4.21
C GLY A 122 -14.49 -0.39 5.57
N ARG A 123 -14.82 0.42 6.58
CA ARG A 123 -15.22 -0.11 7.89
C ARG A 123 -16.40 -1.07 7.74
N LEU A 124 -16.38 -2.17 8.49
CA LEU A 124 -17.49 -3.11 8.49
C LEU A 124 -18.79 -2.39 8.91
N THR A 125 -19.84 -2.67 8.19
CA THR A 125 -21.20 -2.22 8.50
C THR A 125 -21.72 -2.89 9.77
N THR A 126 -22.77 -2.32 10.36
CA THR A 126 -23.39 -2.92 11.54
C THR A 126 -23.86 -4.36 11.32
N PRO A 127 -24.51 -4.72 10.18
CA PRO A 127 -24.86 -6.12 9.89
C PRO A 127 -23.63 -7.04 9.81
N GLU A 128 -22.53 -6.61 9.17
CA GLU A 128 -21.31 -7.42 9.08
C GLU A 128 -20.66 -7.66 10.44
N LYS A 129 -20.63 -6.64 11.31
CA LYS A 129 -20.15 -6.79 12.69
C LYS A 129 -21.03 -7.74 13.50
N LEU A 130 -22.35 -7.65 13.33
CA LEU A 130 -23.30 -8.55 13.98
C LEU A 130 -23.09 -10.00 13.50
N ALA A 131 -22.85 -10.21 12.21
CA ALA A 131 -22.54 -11.53 11.67
C ALA A 131 -21.29 -12.13 12.33
N VAL A 132 -20.21 -11.35 12.48
CA VAL A 132 -19.00 -11.80 13.20
C VAL A 132 -19.31 -12.13 14.67
N ARG A 133 -20.14 -11.34 15.36
CA ARG A 133 -20.52 -11.62 16.76
C ARG A 133 -21.39 -12.87 16.90
N ASN A 134 -22.28 -13.11 15.95
CA ASN A 134 -23.14 -14.30 15.94
C ASN A 134 -22.36 -15.59 15.63
N GLU A 135 -21.36 -15.50 14.72
CA GLU A 135 -20.48 -16.62 14.38
C GLU A 135 -19.57 -17.03 15.56
N TYR A 136 -19.17 -16.06 16.39
CA TYR A 136 -18.24 -16.26 17.50
C TYR A 136 -18.79 -15.63 18.80
N PRO A 137 -19.86 -16.19 19.41
CA PRO A 137 -20.48 -15.60 20.59
C PRO A 137 -19.56 -15.62 21.81
N GLY A 138 -19.73 -14.64 22.71
CA GLY A 138 -19.05 -14.61 24.01
C GLY A 138 -17.57 -14.21 23.99
N ARG A 139 -17.05 -13.70 22.86
CA ARG A 139 -15.68 -13.19 22.79
C ARG A 139 -15.57 -11.76 23.34
N SER A 140 -14.36 -11.36 23.73
CA SER A 140 -14.08 -10.00 24.19
C SER A 140 -14.18 -8.98 23.04
N ASP A 141 -14.41 -7.70 23.36
CA ASP A 141 -14.44 -6.63 22.36
C ASP A 141 -13.09 -6.45 21.63
N SER A 142 -11.97 -6.70 22.30
CA SER A 142 -10.65 -6.68 21.67
C SER A 142 -10.50 -7.80 20.64
N TRP A 143 -11.02 -8.98 20.94
CA TRP A 143 -11.04 -10.10 20.01
C TRP A 143 -11.89 -9.77 18.75
N TYR A 144 -13.09 -9.21 18.95
CA TYR A 144 -13.93 -8.79 17.83
C TYR A 144 -13.26 -7.74 16.95
N LYS A 145 -12.61 -6.73 17.54
CA LYS A 145 -11.85 -5.72 16.77
C LYS A 145 -10.74 -6.36 15.91
N THR A 146 -10.04 -7.37 16.45
CA THR A 146 -9.02 -8.10 15.68
C THR A 146 -9.66 -8.89 14.55
N ARG A 147 -10.75 -9.63 14.82
CA ARG A 147 -11.47 -10.40 13.79
C ARG A 147 -12.06 -9.51 12.69
N GLU A 148 -12.65 -8.37 13.05
CA GLU A 148 -13.14 -7.37 12.09
C GLU A 148 -12.02 -6.86 11.17
N ARG A 149 -10.80 -6.69 11.70
CA ARG A 149 -9.62 -6.32 10.91
C ARG A 149 -9.23 -7.44 9.94
N GLU A 150 -9.23 -8.69 10.39
CA GLU A 150 -8.95 -9.85 9.54
C GLU A 150 -9.96 -9.97 8.39
N VAL A 151 -11.26 -9.82 8.67
CA VAL A 151 -12.31 -9.82 7.65
C VAL A 151 -12.05 -8.74 6.59
N ARG A 152 -11.67 -7.55 7.03
CA ARG A 152 -11.31 -6.46 6.10
C ARG A 152 -10.11 -6.82 5.24
N LYS A 153 -9.04 -7.37 5.82
CA LYS A 153 -7.86 -7.82 5.08
C LYS A 153 -8.21 -8.86 4.02
N GLN A 154 -9.08 -9.81 4.34
CA GLN A 154 -9.57 -10.79 3.37
C GLN A 154 -10.37 -10.15 2.22
N LYS A 155 -11.08 -9.05 2.46
CA LYS A 155 -11.74 -8.30 1.39
C LYS A 155 -10.74 -7.73 0.38
N THR A 156 -9.61 -7.17 0.85
CA THR A 156 -8.55 -6.67 -0.05
C THR A 156 -7.94 -7.80 -0.88
N ILE A 157 -7.60 -8.93 -0.26
CA ILE A 157 -7.07 -10.11 -0.97
C ILE A 157 -8.07 -10.59 -2.05
N ARG A 158 -9.35 -10.69 -1.69
CA ARG A 158 -10.40 -11.08 -2.63
C ARG A 158 -10.55 -10.08 -3.77
N PHE A 159 -10.49 -8.78 -3.47
CA PHE A 159 -10.51 -7.74 -4.50
C PHE A 159 -9.40 -7.94 -5.52
N VAL A 160 -8.15 -8.17 -5.07
CA VAL A 160 -6.99 -8.42 -5.95
C VAL A 160 -7.23 -9.63 -6.85
N SER A 161 -7.74 -10.72 -6.27
CA SER A 161 -8.03 -11.94 -7.02
C SER A 161 -9.10 -11.72 -8.11
N VAL A 162 -10.17 -11.02 -7.78
CA VAL A 162 -11.28 -10.76 -8.71
C VAL A 162 -10.89 -9.74 -9.79
N GLN A 163 -10.21 -8.66 -9.40
CA GLN A 163 -9.90 -7.55 -10.30
C GLN A 163 -8.74 -7.86 -11.25
N TYR A 164 -7.74 -8.59 -10.78
CA TYR A 164 -6.48 -8.81 -11.53
C TYR A 164 -6.21 -10.27 -11.88
N GLY A 165 -7.02 -11.22 -11.41
CA GLY A 165 -6.74 -12.65 -11.58
C GLY A 165 -5.42 -13.07 -10.91
N ARG A 166 -4.92 -12.31 -9.93
CA ARG A 166 -3.68 -12.55 -9.22
C ARG A 166 -3.95 -13.05 -7.80
N THR A 167 -3.08 -13.89 -7.29
CA THR A 167 -3.21 -14.45 -5.93
C THR A 167 -2.06 -13.96 -5.07
N THR A 168 -2.40 -13.40 -3.91
CA THR A 168 -1.46 -13.12 -2.83
C THR A 168 -2.08 -13.50 -1.49
N GLN A 169 -1.26 -13.96 -0.55
CA GLN A 169 -1.67 -14.21 0.84
C GLN A 169 -1.11 -13.14 1.79
N ASP A 170 -0.24 -12.27 1.28
CA ASP A 170 0.32 -11.16 2.04
C ASP A 170 -0.62 -9.95 1.97
N ASN A 171 -1.09 -9.51 3.14
CA ASN A 171 -2.03 -8.41 3.24
C ASN A 171 -1.41 -7.07 2.80
N ASP A 172 -0.14 -6.83 3.14
CA ASP A 172 0.54 -5.58 2.81
C ASP A 172 0.72 -5.48 1.29
N VAL A 173 1.01 -6.62 0.63
CA VAL A 173 1.06 -6.70 -0.85
C VAL A 173 -0.31 -6.43 -1.46
N ALA A 174 -1.38 -7.01 -0.89
CA ALA A 174 -2.74 -6.75 -1.36
C ALA A 174 -3.11 -5.27 -1.18
N ASP A 175 -2.73 -4.66 -0.05
CA ASP A 175 -2.97 -3.26 0.23
C ASP A 175 -2.19 -2.36 -0.75
N ALA A 176 -0.92 -2.66 -1.06
CA ALA A 176 -0.14 -1.96 -2.09
C ALA A 176 -0.84 -2.01 -3.47
N ILE A 177 -1.39 -3.16 -3.87
CA ILE A 177 -2.16 -3.29 -5.12
C ILE A 177 -3.44 -2.43 -5.06
N GLY A 178 -4.16 -2.43 -3.94
CA GLY A 178 -5.37 -1.61 -3.72
C GLY A 178 -5.09 -0.11 -3.81
N ILE A 179 -3.98 0.35 -3.23
CA ILE A 179 -3.48 1.74 -3.31
C ILE A 179 -3.25 2.12 -4.77
N GLY A 180 -2.54 1.30 -5.53
CA GLY A 180 -2.24 1.55 -6.93
C GLY A 180 -3.48 1.55 -7.81
N HIS A 181 -4.41 0.62 -7.58
CA HIS A 181 -5.70 0.57 -8.28
C HIS A 181 -6.51 1.86 -8.08
N TYR A 182 -6.59 2.34 -6.83
CA TYR A 182 -7.24 3.61 -6.52
C TYR A 182 -6.54 4.78 -7.22
N ALA A 183 -5.21 4.83 -7.16
CA ALA A 183 -4.43 5.90 -7.75
C ALA A 183 -4.68 6.04 -9.26
N ILE A 184 -4.62 4.93 -9.99
CA ILE A 184 -4.85 4.91 -11.44
C ILE A 184 -6.30 5.31 -11.78
N SER A 185 -7.26 4.84 -10.99
CA SER A 185 -8.69 5.09 -11.24
C SER A 185 -9.14 6.51 -10.88
N ASN A 186 -8.39 7.20 -10.01
CA ASN A 186 -8.76 8.51 -9.46
C ASN A 186 -7.60 9.52 -9.51
N TRP A 187 -6.74 9.41 -10.52
CA TRP A 187 -5.50 10.20 -10.61
C TRP A 187 -5.72 11.71 -10.45
N ASP A 188 -6.75 12.24 -11.10
CA ASP A 188 -7.09 13.68 -11.04
C ASP A 188 -7.49 14.16 -9.64
N LYS A 189 -7.86 13.25 -8.74
CA LYS A 189 -8.24 13.56 -7.36
C LYS A 189 -7.08 13.46 -6.37
N LEU A 190 -5.90 12.99 -6.83
CA LEU A 190 -4.75 12.88 -5.96
C LEU A 190 -4.11 14.25 -5.81
N SER A 191 -4.12 14.77 -4.59
CA SER A 191 -3.46 16.03 -4.26
C SER A 191 -1.98 15.99 -4.65
N SER A 192 -1.55 17.08 -5.23
CA SER A 192 -0.14 17.34 -5.49
C SER A 192 0.57 17.55 -4.16
#